data_fad1c71b4f4699d8d8aaa74ee13c2189
#
_entry.id   fad1c71b4f4699d8d8aaa74ee13c2189
#
_cell.length_a   1.000
_cell.length_b   1.000
_cell.length_c   1.000
_cell.angle_alpha   90.00
_cell.angle_beta   90.00
_cell.angle_gamma   90.00
#
_symmetry.space_group_name_H-M   'P 1'
#
loop_
_entity.id
_entity.type
_entity.pdbx_description
1 polymer ?
#
loop_
_entity_poly.entity_id
_entity_poly.type
_entity_poly.pdbx_seq_one_letter_code
_entity_poly.pdbx_strand_id
1 'polypeptide(L)'
;MNKSFLKFVTDFGPLAIFFFFYYNNDKNLSVAIPPLIVATLVALAVVWFFEKKIPMMPLISGILITFFGGLTIYFNDPIFIYVKPTIINILFALALFFGKYFTKEPVLKKIMGKSIPLSDIGWKLLNKRWMFFFFGLAILNECIWRTQTEEFWVNFKVWGMLPITIIFTGFQIPLINKHKIDA
;
A
#
# COMPACT_ATOMS: atom_id res chain seq x y z
N MET A 1 10.84 -11.20 30.01
CA MET A 1 10.95 -11.74 28.62
C MET A 1 11.89 -10.83 27.84
N ASN A 2 12.86 -11.39 27.09
CA ASN A 2 13.83 -10.59 26.33
C ASN A 2 13.08 -9.81 25.22
N LYS A 3 13.20 -8.47 25.20
CA LYS A 3 12.50 -7.63 24.21
C LYS A 3 12.80 -8.00 22.75
N SER A 4 14.05 -8.41 22.49
CA SER A 4 14.46 -8.84 21.15
C SER A 4 13.77 -10.16 20.74
N PHE A 5 13.59 -11.09 21.68
CA PHE A 5 12.90 -12.34 21.43
C PHE A 5 11.39 -12.11 21.22
N LEU A 6 10.77 -11.25 22.04
CA LEU A 6 9.37 -10.88 21.86
C LEU A 6 9.14 -10.28 20.46
N LYS A 7 9.99 -9.33 20.07
CA LYS A 7 9.91 -8.67 18.77
C LYS A 7 10.10 -9.68 17.63
N PHE A 8 11.08 -10.58 17.73
CA PHE A 8 11.28 -11.64 16.74
C PHE A 8 10.01 -12.50 16.57
N VAL A 9 9.43 -12.97 17.68
CA VAL A 9 8.23 -13.82 17.64
C VAL A 9 7.02 -13.07 17.06
N THR A 10 6.83 -11.80 17.41
CA THR A 10 5.70 -11.00 16.90
C THR A 10 5.87 -10.58 15.45
N ASP A 11 7.09 -10.40 14.97
CA ASP A 11 7.36 -10.04 13.58
C ASP A 11 7.32 -11.26 12.64
N PHE A 12 7.85 -12.40 13.06
CA PHE A 12 7.97 -13.60 12.23
C PHE A 12 6.91 -14.68 12.50
N GLY A 13 6.29 -14.67 13.70
CA GLY A 13 5.27 -15.66 14.09
C GLY A 13 4.10 -15.74 13.13
N PRO A 14 3.46 -14.60 12.77
CA PRO A 14 2.37 -14.59 11.80
C PRO A 14 2.76 -15.19 10.43
N LEU A 15 3.98 -14.91 9.98
CA LEU A 15 4.50 -15.44 8.71
C LEU A 15 4.74 -16.96 8.78
N ALA A 16 5.26 -17.44 9.90
CA ALA A 16 5.45 -18.89 10.12
C ALA A 16 4.10 -19.62 10.13
N ILE A 17 3.08 -19.06 10.78
CA ILE A 17 1.71 -19.60 10.81
C ILE A 17 1.13 -19.60 9.38
N PHE A 18 1.30 -18.53 8.63
CA PHE A 18 0.86 -18.48 7.23
C PHE A 18 1.48 -19.61 6.40
N PHE A 19 2.81 -19.77 6.43
CA PHE A 19 3.47 -20.81 5.65
C PHE A 19 3.09 -22.22 6.10
N PHE A 20 2.89 -22.45 7.40
CA PHE A 20 2.42 -23.73 7.91
C PHE A 20 1.06 -24.10 7.28
N PHE A 21 0.07 -23.21 7.34
CA PHE A 21 -1.24 -23.47 6.73
C PHE A 21 -1.17 -23.53 5.21
N TYR A 22 -0.35 -22.70 4.58
CA TYR A 22 -0.19 -22.67 3.14
C TYR A 22 0.36 -23.97 2.57
N TYR A 23 1.43 -24.51 3.17
CA TYR A 23 2.03 -25.76 2.69
C TYR A 23 1.20 -27.00 3.05
N ASN A 24 0.48 -27.00 4.17
CA ASN A 24 -0.35 -28.14 4.59
C ASN A 24 -1.71 -28.22 3.88
N ASN A 25 -2.09 -27.19 3.10
CA ASN A 25 -3.38 -27.14 2.41
C ASN A 25 -3.18 -26.86 0.91
N ASP A 26 -2.37 -27.63 0.24
CA ASP A 26 -2.15 -27.62 -1.21
C ASP A 26 -1.83 -26.22 -1.77
N LYS A 27 -1.13 -25.40 -1.01
CA LYS A 27 -0.78 -24.01 -1.32
C LYS A 27 -2.01 -23.12 -1.54
N ASN A 28 -3.09 -23.42 -0.83
CA ASN A 28 -4.33 -22.65 -0.92
C ASN A 28 -4.25 -21.37 -0.06
N LEU A 29 -4.21 -20.23 -0.73
CA LEU A 29 -4.15 -18.91 -0.07
C LEU A 29 -5.41 -18.61 0.75
N SER A 30 -6.60 -19.03 0.28
CA SER A 30 -7.85 -18.77 1.00
C SER A 30 -7.90 -19.46 2.37
N VAL A 31 -7.19 -20.57 2.54
CA VAL A 31 -7.06 -21.28 3.82
C VAL A 31 -5.94 -20.71 4.70
N ALA A 32 -4.88 -20.17 4.09
CA ALA A 32 -3.72 -19.64 4.82
C ALA A 32 -3.91 -18.19 5.31
N ILE A 33 -4.72 -17.40 4.63
CA ILE A 33 -4.93 -15.97 4.96
C ILE A 33 -5.67 -15.78 6.29
N PRO A 34 -6.75 -16.50 6.65
CA PRO A 34 -7.44 -16.32 7.93
C PRO A 34 -6.51 -16.51 9.14
N PRO A 35 -5.74 -17.61 9.25
CA PRO A 35 -4.76 -17.77 10.33
C PRO A 35 -3.70 -16.67 10.37
N LEU A 36 -3.24 -16.16 9.22
CA LEU A 36 -2.31 -15.04 9.15
C LEU A 36 -2.90 -13.77 9.78
N ILE A 37 -4.17 -13.44 9.44
CA ILE A 37 -4.85 -12.26 10.00
C ILE A 37 -4.95 -12.39 11.52
N VAL A 38 -5.46 -13.53 12.01
CA VAL A 38 -5.60 -13.78 13.44
C VAL A 38 -4.25 -13.68 14.15
N ALA A 39 -3.22 -14.33 13.63
CA ALA A 39 -1.88 -14.29 14.20
C ALA A 39 -1.28 -12.87 14.23
N THR A 40 -1.54 -12.07 13.18
CA THR A 40 -1.09 -10.67 13.11
C THR A 40 -1.80 -9.81 14.15
N LEU A 41 -3.11 -9.96 14.32
CA LEU A 41 -3.87 -9.23 15.34
C LEU A 41 -3.43 -9.62 16.76
N VAL A 42 -3.19 -10.92 17.00
CA VAL A 42 -2.66 -11.40 18.28
C VAL A 42 -1.26 -10.83 18.53
N ALA A 43 -0.37 -10.84 17.54
CA ALA A 43 0.96 -10.24 17.64
C ALA A 43 0.90 -8.76 18.00
N LEU A 44 0.03 -7.98 17.36
CA LEU A 44 -0.18 -6.56 17.68
C LEU A 44 -0.71 -6.37 19.09
N ALA A 45 -1.67 -7.19 19.53
CA ALA A 45 -2.20 -7.17 20.90
C ALA A 45 -1.12 -7.49 21.93
N VAL A 46 -0.28 -8.48 21.69
CA VAL A 46 0.85 -8.85 22.55
C VAL A 46 1.84 -7.69 22.66
N VAL A 47 2.25 -7.08 21.52
CA VAL A 47 3.17 -5.92 21.55
C VAL A 47 2.55 -4.76 22.33
N TRP A 48 1.27 -4.46 22.13
CA TRP A 48 0.59 -3.40 22.86
C TRP A 48 0.53 -3.68 24.37
N PHE A 49 0.27 -4.92 24.75
CA PHE A 49 0.19 -5.30 26.18
C PHE A 49 1.53 -5.14 26.89
N PHE A 50 2.64 -5.57 26.25
CA PHE A 50 3.98 -5.55 26.86
C PHE A 50 4.70 -4.20 26.73
N GLU A 51 4.58 -3.51 25.58
CA GLU A 51 5.31 -2.28 25.32
C GLU A 51 4.46 -1.02 25.55
N LYS A 52 3.13 -1.17 25.75
CA LYS A 52 2.16 -0.06 25.85
C LYS A 52 2.20 0.93 24.68
N LYS A 53 2.89 0.56 23.61
CA LYS A 53 3.01 1.32 22.35
C LYS A 53 3.07 0.32 21.20
N ILE A 54 2.33 0.60 20.12
CA ILE A 54 2.45 -0.18 18.90
C ILE A 54 3.36 0.59 17.95
N PRO A 55 4.48 0.00 17.50
CA PRO A 55 5.31 0.61 16.47
C PRO A 55 4.50 0.82 15.18
N MET A 56 4.70 1.97 14.51
CA MET A 56 3.89 2.36 13.34
C MET A 56 3.97 1.35 12.19
N MET A 57 5.15 0.74 11.96
CA MET A 57 5.32 -0.23 10.87
C MET A 57 4.51 -1.52 11.06
N PRO A 58 4.57 -2.24 12.20
CA PRO A 58 3.70 -3.37 12.48
C PRO A 58 2.21 -3.01 12.44
N LEU A 59 1.82 -1.81 12.90
CA LEU A 59 0.44 -1.35 12.85
C LEU A 59 -0.06 -1.21 11.40
N ILE A 60 0.72 -0.51 10.57
CA ILE A 60 0.38 -0.34 9.14
C ILE A 60 0.32 -1.69 8.44
N SER A 61 1.30 -2.57 8.66
CA SER A 61 1.33 -3.92 8.10
C SER A 61 0.11 -4.74 8.54
N GLY A 62 -0.25 -4.70 9.83
CA GLY A 62 -1.42 -5.39 10.37
C GLY A 62 -2.73 -4.89 9.77
N ILE A 63 -2.89 -3.59 9.60
CA ILE A 63 -4.06 -2.99 8.94
C ILE A 63 -4.14 -3.47 7.48
N LEU A 64 -3.04 -3.40 6.74
CA LEU A 64 -2.99 -3.83 5.34
C LEU A 64 -3.28 -5.33 5.19
N ILE A 65 -2.67 -6.18 6.01
CA ILE A 65 -2.90 -7.64 6.00
C ILE A 65 -4.36 -7.95 6.33
N THR A 66 -4.92 -7.33 7.37
CA THR A 66 -6.31 -7.55 7.77
C THR A 66 -7.28 -7.08 6.69
N PHE A 67 -7.04 -5.89 6.13
CA PHE A 67 -7.89 -5.32 5.09
C PHE A 67 -7.82 -6.14 3.80
N PHE A 68 -6.62 -6.37 3.25
CA PHE A 68 -6.48 -7.11 1.98
C PHE A 68 -6.76 -8.60 2.14
N GLY A 69 -6.38 -9.19 3.26
CA GLY A 69 -6.68 -10.59 3.57
C GLY A 69 -8.18 -10.79 3.77
N GLY A 70 -8.85 -9.90 4.52
CA GLY A 70 -10.31 -9.93 4.69
C GLY A 70 -11.05 -9.78 3.37
N LEU A 71 -10.61 -8.86 2.50
CA LEU A 71 -11.15 -8.74 1.15
C LEU A 71 -10.94 -10.00 0.31
N THR A 72 -9.78 -10.66 0.41
CA THR A 72 -9.50 -11.91 -0.32
C THR A 72 -10.43 -13.04 0.11
N ILE A 73 -10.78 -13.12 1.41
CA ILE A 73 -11.70 -14.12 1.94
C ILE A 73 -13.14 -13.81 1.53
N TYR A 74 -13.54 -12.53 1.64
CA TYR A 74 -14.91 -12.10 1.36
C TYR A 74 -15.27 -12.19 -0.12
N PHE A 75 -14.31 -11.83 -0.98
CA PHE A 75 -14.47 -11.91 -2.43
C PHE A 75 -13.78 -13.16 -2.98
N ASN A 76 -14.35 -14.31 -2.75
CA ASN A 76 -13.95 -15.55 -3.46
C ASN A 76 -14.40 -15.52 -4.94
N ASP A 77 -14.44 -14.32 -5.54
CA ASP A 77 -14.98 -13.99 -6.86
C ASP A 77 -13.84 -13.44 -7.75
N PRO A 78 -13.76 -13.84 -9.03
CA PRO A 78 -12.85 -13.27 -10.01
C PRO A 78 -12.88 -11.73 -10.09
N ILE A 79 -14.01 -11.10 -9.79
CA ILE A 79 -14.19 -9.64 -9.74
C ILE A 79 -13.16 -8.98 -8.82
N PHE A 80 -12.74 -9.63 -7.73
CA PHE A 80 -11.74 -9.08 -6.83
C PHE A 80 -10.38 -8.83 -7.50
N ILE A 81 -10.00 -9.65 -8.49
CA ILE A 81 -8.76 -9.49 -9.24
C ILE A 81 -8.79 -8.16 -10.02
N TYR A 82 -9.96 -7.78 -10.56
CA TYR A 82 -10.16 -6.55 -11.31
C TYR A 82 -10.23 -5.30 -10.43
N VAL A 83 -10.84 -5.42 -9.25
CA VAL A 83 -11.03 -4.30 -8.31
C VAL A 83 -9.78 -4.01 -7.48
N LYS A 84 -8.90 -4.99 -7.30
CA LYS A 84 -7.66 -4.82 -6.50
C LYS A 84 -6.81 -3.61 -6.89
N PRO A 85 -6.52 -3.33 -8.17
CA PRO A 85 -5.78 -2.11 -8.56
C PRO A 85 -6.51 -0.83 -8.18
N THR A 86 -7.85 -0.78 -8.30
CA THR A 86 -8.67 0.36 -7.87
C THR A 86 -8.47 0.65 -6.39
N ILE A 87 -8.61 -0.38 -5.54
CA ILE A 87 -8.46 -0.25 -4.09
C ILE A 87 -7.05 0.26 -3.74
N ILE A 88 -6.01 -0.33 -4.34
CA ILE A 88 -4.62 0.07 -4.08
C ILE A 88 -4.39 1.54 -4.46
N ASN A 89 -4.86 1.97 -5.62
CA ASN A 89 -4.71 3.35 -6.06
C ASN A 89 -5.51 4.32 -5.18
N ILE A 90 -6.72 3.97 -4.76
CA ILE A 90 -7.49 4.77 -3.79
C ILE A 90 -6.73 4.87 -2.46
N LEU A 91 -6.16 3.79 -1.95
CA LEU A 91 -5.38 3.81 -0.71
C LEU A 91 -4.15 4.72 -0.82
N PHE A 92 -3.43 4.69 -1.95
CA PHE A 92 -2.33 5.63 -2.17
C PHE A 92 -2.82 7.08 -2.24
N ALA A 93 -3.91 7.35 -2.94
CA ALA A 93 -4.50 8.69 -3.00
C ALA A 93 -4.90 9.18 -1.59
N LEU A 94 -5.57 8.34 -0.80
CA LEU A 94 -5.96 8.64 0.58
C LEU A 94 -4.76 8.82 1.50
N ALA A 95 -3.73 7.97 1.37
CA ALA A 95 -2.49 8.11 2.13
C ALA A 95 -1.80 9.47 1.86
N LEU A 96 -1.75 9.90 0.59
CA LEU A 96 -1.21 11.21 0.23
C LEU A 96 -2.10 12.37 0.70
N PHE A 97 -3.42 12.18 0.73
CA PHE A 97 -4.37 13.17 1.19
C PHE A 97 -4.32 13.36 2.71
N PHE A 98 -4.47 12.25 3.45
CA PHE A 98 -4.55 12.28 4.90
C PHE A 98 -3.19 12.27 5.59
N GLY A 99 -2.13 11.83 4.90
CA GLY A 99 -0.81 11.67 5.50
C GLY A 99 -0.24 12.94 6.11
N LYS A 100 -0.56 14.13 5.58
CA LYS A 100 -0.18 15.42 6.15
C LYS A 100 -0.70 15.65 7.58
N TYR A 101 -1.86 15.07 7.93
CA TYR A 101 -2.45 15.20 9.26
C TYR A 101 -1.70 14.36 10.31
N PHE A 102 -1.08 13.25 9.88
CA PHE A 102 -0.32 12.36 10.74
C PHE A 102 1.17 12.72 10.81
N THR A 103 1.72 13.25 9.71
CA THR A 103 3.17 13.48 9.58
C THR A 103 3.58 14.95 9.69
N LYS A 104 2.61 15.88 9.76
CA LYS A 104 2.79 17.35 9.71
C LYS A 104 3.45 17.87 8.43
N GLU A 105 3.91 16.97 7.54
CA GLU A 105 4.55 17.25 6.27
C GLU A 105 3.92 16.41 5.16
N PRO A 106 4.04 16.81 3.87
CA PRO A 106 3.64 15.97 2.75
C PRO A 106 4.33 14.60 2.79
N VAL A 107 3.57 13.53 2.56
CA VAL A 107 4.11 12.16 2.62
C VAL A 107 5.28 11.97 1.67
N LEU A 108 5.20 12.51 0.46
CA LEU A 108 6.31 12.42 -0.50
C LEU A 108 7.57 13.11 -0.01
N LYS A 109 7.45 14.25 0.72
CA LYS A 109 8.61 14.91 1.33
C LYS A 109 9.28 13.98 2.34
N LYS A 110 8.50 13.27 3.15
CA LYS A 110 9.03 12.34 4.14
C LYS A 110 9.77 11.16 3.51
N ILE A 111 9.31 10.70 2.34
CA ILE A 111 9.90 9.55 1.64
C ILE A 111 11.12 9.98 0.81
N MET A 112 11.02 11.09 0.07
CA MET A 112 11.97 11.48 -0.96
C MET A 112 12.72 12.78 -0.65
N GLY A 113 12.44 13.44 0.48
CA GLY A 113 13.01 14.74 0.81
C GLY A 113 14.53 14.76 0.98
N LYS A 114 15.14 13.59 1.27
CA LYS A 114 16.60 13.44 1.31
C LYS A 114 17.25 13.39 -0.08
N SER A 115 16.48 13.00 -1.09
CA SER A 115 16.98 12.78 -2.46
C SER A 115 16.69 13.94 -3.39
N ILE A 116 15.64 14.72 -3.12
CA ILE A 116 15.18 15.80 -3.99
C ILE A 116 15.04 17.07 -3.15
N PRO A 117 15.94 18.09 -3.34
CA PRO A 117 15.84 19.35 -2.63
C PRO A 117 14.73 20.23 -3.24
N LEU A 118 13.54 20.19 -2.65
CA LEU A 118 12.39 20.99 -3.06
C LEU A 118 11.90 21.90 -1.93
N SER A 119 11.40 23.07 -2.30
CA SER A 119 10.71 23.95 -1.36
C SER A 119 9.43 23.30 -0.81
N ASP A 120 8.95 23.78 0.32
CA ASP A 120 7.72 23.24 0.94
C ASP A 120 6.50 23.40 0.01
N ILE A 121 6.46 24.46 -0.79
CA ILE A 121 5.44 24.64 -1.81
C ILE A 121 5.55 23.60 -2.90
N GLY A 122 6.77 23.33 -3.37
CA GLY A 122 7.04 22.27 -4.36
C GLY A 122 6.58 20.89 -3.88
N TRP A 123 6.87 20.54 -2.63
CA TRP A 123 6.43 19.28 -2.02
C TRP A 123 4.91 19.18 -1.90
N LYS A 124 4.21 20.26 -1.50
CA LYS A 124 2.75 20.29 -1.42
C LYS A 124 2.11 20.09 -2.79
N LEU A 125 2.63 20.75 -3.82
CA LEU A 125 2.14 20.63 -5.20
C LEU A 125 2.39 19.24 -5.76
N LEU A 126 3.61 18.69 -5.57
CA LEU A 126 3.98 17.35 -6.03
C LEU A 126 3.08 16.29 -5.39
N ASN A 127 2.90 16.37 -4.07
CA ASN A 127 2.04 15.46 -3.32
C ASN A 127 0.58 15.52 -3.82
N LYS A 128 0.05 16.73 -4.09
CA LYS A 128 -1.29 16.91 -4.63
C LYS A 128 -1.43 16.31 -6.03
N ARG A 129 -0.45 16.50 -6.93
CA ARG A 129 -0.47 15.92 -8.28
C ARG A 129 -0.45 14.39 -8.24
N TRP A 130 0.41 13.77 -7.43
CA TRP A 130 0.44 12.32 -7.26
C TRP A 130 -0.84 11.77 -6.66
N MET A 131 -1.46 12.47 -5.71
CA MET A 131 -2.77 12.09 -5.16
C MET A 131 -3.84 12.02 -6.27
N PHE A 132 -3.94 13.05 -7.11
CA PHE A 132 -4.89 13.04 -8.22
C PHE A 132 -4.55 12.00 -9.29
N PHE A 133 -3.28 11.74 -9.52
CA PHE A 133 -2.84 10.70 -10.43
C PHE A 133 -3.31 9.32 -9.98
N PHE A 134 -3.09 8.95 -8.74
CA PHE A 134 -3.57 7.67 -8.21
C PHE A 134 -5.10 7.59 -8.23
N PHE A 135 -5.79 8.67 -7.90
CA PHE A 135 -7.24 8.72 -8.01
C PHE A 135 -7.71 8.53 -9.46
N GLY A 136 -7.05 9.17 -10.42
CA GLY A 136 -7.29 8.98 -11.85
C GLY A 136 -7.04 7.54 -12.32
N LEU A 137 -5.97 6.90 -11.83
CA LEU A 137 -5.69 5.49 -12.13
C LEU A 137 -6.76 4.55 -11.55
N ALA A 138 -7.30 4.86 -10.37
CA ALA A 138 -8.40 4.10 -9.80
C ALA A 138 -9.66 4.17 -10.69
N ILE A 139 -10.04 5.37 -11.11
CA ILE A 139 -11.18 5.57 -12.04
C ILE A 139 -10.90 4.87 -13.37
N LEU A 140 -9.71 5.02 -13.92
CA LEU A 140 -9.32 4.40 -15.19
C LEU A 140 -9.42 2.87 -15.13
N ASN A 141 -8.95 2.26 -14.05
CA ASN A 141 -9.09 0.82 -13.85
C ASN A 141 -10.57 0.40 -13.79
N GLU A 142 -11.43 1.13 -13.04
CA GLU A 142 -12.87 0.85 -12.99
C GLU A 142 -13.53 0.94 -14.36
N CYS A 143 -13.21 1.97 -15.13
CA CYS A 143 -13.74 2.13 -16.48
C CYS A 143 -13.33 0.95 -17.38
N ILE A 144 -12.05 0.56 -17.36
CA ILE A 144 -11.52 -0.47 -18.26
C ILE A 144 -12.10 -1.85 -17.93
N TRP A 145 -12.04 -2.31 -16.68
CA TRP A 145 -12.49 -3.65 -16.36
C TRP A 145 -14.01 -3.81 -16.49
N ARG A 146 -14.81 -2.72 -16.39
CA ARG A 146 -16.26 -2.76 -16.57
C ARG A 146 -16.71 -2.68 -18.01
N THR A 147 -15.90 -2.11 -18.90
CA THR A 147 -16.31 -1.82 -20.29
C THR A 147 -15.54 -2.62 -21.33
N GLN A 148 -14.38 -3.18 -20.97
CA GLN A 148 -13.52 -3.89 -21.90
C GLN A 148 -13.44 -5.39 -21.55
N THR A 149 -12.88 -6.18 -22.47
CA THR A 149 -12.64 -7.61 -22.24
C THR A 149 -11.54 -7.84 -21.20
N GLU A 150 -11.50 -9.01 -20.58
CA GLU A 150 -10.44 -9.43 -19.65
C GLU A 150 -9.07 -9.35 -20.33
N GLU A 151 -8.95 -9.81 -21.57
CA GLU A 151 -7.71 -9.77 -22.33
C GLU A 151 -7.21 -8.32 -22.52
N PHE A 152 -8.12 -7.40 -22.83
CA PHE A 152 -7.76 -5.97 -22.94
C PHE A 152 -7.30 -5.42 -21.60
N TRP A 153 -7.99 -5.73 -20.50
CA TRP A 153 -7.62 -5.27 -19.16
C TRP A 153 -6.24 -5.78 -18.74
N VAL A 154 -5.93 -7.08 -18.98
CA VAL A 154 -4.60 -7.65 -18.70
C VAL A 154 -3.52 -6.95 -19.51
N ASN A 155 -3.72 -6.78 -20.83
CA ASN A 155 -2.78 -6.09 -21.70
C ASN A 155 -2.57 -4.63 -21.30
N PHE A 156 -3.64 -3.93 -20.95
CA PHE A 156 -3.56 -2.56 -20.44
C PHE A 156 -2.78 -2.47 -19.13
N LYS A 157 -2.98 -3.38 -18.22
CA LYS A 157 -2.27 -3.41 -16.94
C LYS A 157 -0.75 -3.62 -17.14
N VAL A 158 -0.37 -4.47 -18.09
CA VAL A 158 1.04 -4.76 -18.37
C VAL A 158 1.69 -3.65 -19.20
N TRP A 159 1.04 -3.23 -20.29
CA TRP A 159 1.62 -2.36 -21.29
C TRP A 159 1.15 -0.89 -21.22
N GLY A 160 0.00 -0.62 -20.63
CA GLY A 160 -0.56 0.72 -20.54
C GLY A 160 -0.15 1.46 -19.27
N MET A 161 -0.18 0.80 -18.13
CA MET A 161 0.05 1.45 -16.82
C MET A 161 1.48 2.00 -16.68
N LEU A 162 2.47 1.26 -17.20
CA LEU A 162 3.88 1.67 -17.08
C LEU A 162 4.18 2.93 -17.92
N PRO A 163 3.82 3.03 -19.22
CA PRO A 163 3.96 4.27 -19.97
C PRO A 163 3.22 5.45 -19.37
N ILE A 164 1.97 5.26 -18.91
CA ILE A 164 1.18 6.33 -18.26
C ILE A 164 1.94 6.87 -17.05
N THR A 165 2.51 5.99 -16.21
CA THR A 165 3.27 6.40 -15.03
C THR A 165 4.56 7.13 -15.39
N ILE A 166 5.29 6.65 -16.40
CA ILE A 166 6.52 7.29 -16.90
C ILE A 166 6.21 8.69 -17.44
N ILE A 167 5.19 8.81 -18.29
CA ILE A 167 4.77 10.09 -18.88
C ILE A 167 4.36 11.05 -17.77
N PHE A 168 3.52 10.60 -16.82
CA PHE A 168 3.11 11.43 -15.70
C PHE A 168 4.31 11.88 -14.87
N THR A 169 5.26 10.99 -14.59
CA THR A 169 6.49 11.31 -13.86
C THR A 169 7.31 12.36 -14.62
N GLY A 170 7.43 12.23 -15.94
CA GLY A 170 8.08 13.24 -16.80
C GLY A 170 7.43 14.62 -16.70
N PHE A 171 6.12 14.68 -16.64
CA PHE A 171 5.38 15.93 -16.44
C PHE A 171 5.61 16.60 -15.06
N GLN A 172 6.25 15.91 -14.11
CA GLN A 172 6.65 16.52 -12.83
C GLN A 172 7.99 17.27 -12.92
N ILE A 173 8.82 17.00 -13.94
CA ILE A 173 10.15 17.62 -14.08
C ILE A 173 10.08 19.17 -14.08
N PRO A 174 9.20 19.82 -14.85
CA PRO A 174 9.10 21.29 -14.81
C PRO A 174 8.72 21.84 -13.44
N LEU A 175 7.82 21.14 -12.71
CA LEU A 175 7.45 21.54 -11.35
C LEU A 175 8.65 21.40 -10.40
N ILE A 176 9.38 20.29 -10.50
CA ILE A 176 10.56 20.01 -9.69
C ILE A 176 11.62 21.10 -9.95
N ASN A 177 11.92 21.37 -11.22
CA ASN A 177 12.93 22.36 -11.58
C ASN A 177 12.55 23.79 -11.10
N LYS A 178 11.24 24.13 -11.18
CA LYS A 178 10.74 25.44 -10.72
C LYS A 178 10.86 25.64 -9.21
N HIS A 179 10.76 24.56 -8.43
CA HIS A 179 10.72 24.60 -6.97
C HIS A 179 11.94 23.99 -6.31
N LYS A 180 12.99 23.67 -7.10
CA LYS A 180 14.26 23.21 -6.59
C LYS A 180 14.91 24.30 -5.73
N ILE A 181 15.47 23.91 -4.60
CA ILE A 181 16.27 24.78 -3.74
C ILE A 181 17.73 24.36 -3.89
N ASP A 182 18.59 25.36 -3.95
CA ASP A 182 20.04 25.10 -3.92
C ASP A 182 20.39 24.49 -2.55
N ALA A 183 21.10 23.37 -2.61
CA ALA A 183 21.48 22.61 -1.42
C ALA A 183 22.71 23.23 -0.74
#